data_aaaca8d6686f9d164ed06e927cc3f883
#
_entry.id   aaaca8d6686f9d164ed06e927cc3f883
#
_cell.length_a   1.000
_cell.length_b   1.000
_cell.length_c   1.000
_cell.angle_alpha   90.00
_cell.angle_beta   90.00
_cell.angle_gamma   90.00
#
_symmetry.space_group_name_H-M   'P 1'
#
loop_
_entity.id
_entity.type
_entity.pdbx_description
1 polymer ?
#
loop_
_entity_poly.entity_id
_entity_poly.type
_entity_poly.pdbx_seq_one_letter_code
_entity_poly.pdbx_strand_id
1 'polypeptide(L)'
;AKKHEVPIVLDPVGCHAGAYRLSVVLDLIKTGEISLVRGNQSEIKAIYDALSPNNQADTSTTGKGVDGGQIEDSAVIAYRLARLINCPVVATGEEDYVSDGTRVFAVPHGHPIMTAVTGTGCLLGAVLAAFFSAYYPCKNRLSIGEFLAYALAYYGLAGESAVQVSGVKPGSFSTAFMDALYSLDDAVLKSENRIRPLVVPDQLEVYFISGTQDVELNEHRLLSIVEDACRGGVTCFQFREKGVGTLVGQQKLELAQELKQICAKYNVLYVINDDVDLAMAVNADGVHVGQEDMGLEEVRNLVGHKVVGISIHSMEELHKTDVIYADCVGVGPMYATSSKPDAQAPCGPNRITELQGAGLILPCVGIGGITLDNAKPVLQAGASGVAVISAIAHADSPYEAAQEFKHLVDGIK
;
A
#
# COMPACT_ATOMS: atom_id res chain seq x y z
N ALA A 1 0.53 -15.76 -25.32
CA ALA A 1 -0.09 -14.70 -24.53
C ALA A 1 0.52 -13.34 -24.92
N LYS A 2 1.80 -13.10 -24.69
CA LYS A 2 2.47 -11.81 -24.95
C LYS A 2 2.24 -11.25 -26.36
N LYS A 3 2.35 -12.09 -27.39
CA LYS A 3 2.11 -11.68 -28.79
C LYS A 3 0.70 -11.13 -29.04
N HIS A 4 -0.26 -11.47 -28.20
CA HIS A 4 -1.67 -11.10 -28.34
C HIS A 4 -2.17 -10.29 -27.13
N GLU A 5 -1.26 -9.81 -26.27
CA GLU A 5 -1.57 -9.02 -25.05
C GLU A 5 -2.58 -9.70 -24.13
N VAL A 6 -2.60 -11.04 -24.11
CA VAL A 6 -3.47 -11.81 -23.21
C VAL A 6 -2.79 -11.93 -21.85
N PRO A 7 -3.44 -11.51 -20.75
CA PRO A 7 -2.88 -11.63 -19.41
C PRO A 7 -2.67 -13.07 -18.98
N ILE A 8 -1.60 -13.34 -18.24
CA ILE A 8 -1.28 -14.64 -17.67
C ILE A 8 -1.41 -14.55 -16.16
N VAL A 9 -2.30 -15.35 -15.58
CA VAL A 9 -2.43 -15.53 -14.14
C VAL A 9 -1.70 -16.80 -13.74
N LEU A 10 -0.72 -16.69 -12.87
CA LEU A 10 0.03 -17.81 -12.32
C LEU A 10 -0.54 -18.20 -10.95
N ASP A 11 -1.03 -19.43 -10.84
CA ASP A 11 -1.38 -20.08 -9.57
C ASP A 11 -0.27 -21.09 -9.21
N PRO A 12 0.60 -20.80 -8.22
CA PRO A 12 1.80 -21.60 -7.92
C PRO A 12 1.48 -22.79 -7.01
N VAL A 13 0.42 -23.52 -7.28
CA VAL A 13 -0.15 -24.60 -6.46
C VAL A 13 0.92 -25.51 -5.87
N GLY A 14 1.04 -25.49 -4.51
CA GLY A 14 1.92 -26.38 -3.76
C GLY A 14 3.42 -26.11 -3.97
N CYS A 15 3.82 -24.94 -4.44
CA CYS A 15 5.24 -24.59 -4.63
C CYS A 15 6.04 -24.60 -3.32
N HIS A 16 5.40 -24.30 -2.19
CA HIS A 16 6.00 -24.36 -0.86
C HIS A 16 6.35 -25.80 -0.41
N ALA A 17 5.70 -26.81 -0.99
CA ALA A 17 5.84 -28.22 -0.60
C ALA A 17 6.91 -29.00 -1.37
N GLY A 18 7.60 -28.39 -2.34
CA GLY A 18 8.62 -29.12 -3.12
C GLY A 18 9.50 -28.22 -3.99
N ALA A 19 10.81 -28.45 -3.88
CA ALA A 19 11.83 -27.66 -4.58
C ALA A 19 11.64 -27.62 -6.11
N TYR A 20 11.21 -28.73 -6.72
CA TYR A 20 10.96 -28.78 -8.16
C TYR A 20 9.78 -27.86 -8.57
N ARG A 21 8.68 -27.88 -7.81
CA ARG A 21 7.53 -26.99 -8.13
C ARG A 21 7.94 -25.53 -7.98
N LEU A 22 8.68 -25.22 -6.92
CA LEU A 22 9.19 -23.86 -6.69
C LEU A 22 10.10 -23.42 -7.84
N SER A 23 11.04 -24.27 -8.29
CA SER A 23 11.94 -23.90 -9.40
C SER A 23 11.18 -23.60 -10.69
N VAL A 24 10.14 -24.37 -11.03
CA VAL A 24 9.30 -24.11 -12.21
C VAL A 24 8.55 -22.78 -12.09
N VAL A 25 8.00 -22.49 -10.90
CA VAL A 25 7.31 -21.22 -10.64
C VAL A 25 8.28 -20.04 -10.80
N LEU A 26 9.48 -20.15 -10.23
CA LEU A 26 10.51 -19.11 -10.33
C LEU A 26 10.96 -18.89 -11.78
N ASP A 27 11.10 -19.96 -12.55
CA ASP A 27 11.47 -19.85 -13.97
C ASP A 27 10.37 -19.17 -14.79
N LEU A 28 9.09 -19.45 -14.51
CA LEU A 28 7.97 -18.74 -15.13
C LEU A 28 7.96 -17.26 -14.78
N ILE A 29 8.16 -16.89 -13.50
CA ILE A 29 8.24 -15.49 -13.05
C ILE A 29 9.39 -14.76 -13.75
N LYS A 30 10.57 -15.38 -13.88
CA LYS A 30 11.74 -14.79 -14.54
C LYS A 30 11.52 -14.47 -16.02
N THR A 31 10.53 -15.08 -16.67
CA THR A 31 10.19 -14.71 -18.06
C THR A 31 9.70 -13.26 -18.18
N GLY A 32 9.22 -12.65 -17.10
CA GLY A 32 8.60 -11.33 -17.10
C GLY A 32 7.27 -11.27 -17.87
N GLU A 33 6.65 -12.42 -18.15
CA GLU A 33 5.40 -12.49 -18.91
C GLU A 33 4.15 -12.72 -18.05
N ILE A 34 4.35 -12.95 -16.74
CA ILE A 34 3.25 -13.13 -15.79
C ILE A 34 2.60 -11.77 -15.51
N SER A 35 1.28 -11.73 -15.56
CA SER A 35 0.48 -10.51 -15.33
C SER A 35 -0.10 -10.45 -13.92
N LEU A 36 -0.21 -11.59 -13.23
CA LEU A 36 -0.69 -11.72 -11.86
C LEU A 36 -0.15 -13.02 -11.26
N VAL A 37 0.41 -12.95 -10.06
CA VAL A 37 0.70 -14.13 -9.22
C VAL A 37 -0.37 -14.23 -8.15
N ARG A 38 -1.07 -15.37 -8.06
CA ARG A 38 -2.10 -15.63 -7.05
C ARG A 38 -1.83 -16.95 -6.36
N GLY A 39 -1.59 -16.94 -5.07
CA GLY A 39 -1.38 -18.13 -4.26
C GLY A 39 -1.93 -17.96 -2.84
N ASN A 40 -1.89 -19.01 -2.01
CA ASN A 40 -2.10 -18.84 -0.59
C ASN A 40 -0.88 -18.19 0.08
N GLN A 41 -1.03 -17.75 1.34
CA GLN A 41 0.02 -17.05 2.08
C GLN A 41 1.34 -17.83 2.12
N SER A 42 1.29 -19.17 2.29
CA SER A 42 2.49 -20.04 2.31
C SER A 42 3.18 -20.13 0.96
N GLU A 43 2.41 -20.16 -0.14
CA GLU A 43 2.93 -20.18 -1.50
C GLU A 43 3.59 -18.85 -1.87
N ILE A 44 2.93 -17.73 -1.56
CA ILE A 44 3.47 -16.38 -1.78
C ILE A 44 4.75 -16.16 -0.97
N LYS A 45 4.75 -16.57 0.31
CA LYS A 45 5.95 -16.53 1.15
C LYS A 45 7.10 -17.35 0.57
N ALA A 46 6.85 -18.57 0.12
CA ALA A 46 7.90 -19.43 -0.45
C ALA A 46 8.55 -18.82 -1.69
N ILE A 47 7.77 -18.16 -2.54
CA ILE A 47 8.29 -17.43 -3.71
C ILE A 47 9.13 -16.23 -3.26
N TYR A 48 8.63 -15.43 -2.30
CA TYR A 48 9.35 -14.27 -1.80
C TYR A 48 10.68 -14.68 -1.16
N ASP A 49 10.69 -15.67 -0.28
CA ASP A 49 11.89 -16.17 0.40
C ASP A 49 12.95 -16.66 -0.62
N ALA A 50 12.52 -17.29 -1.71
CA ALA A 50 13.43 -17.79 -2.75
C ALA A 50 14.00 -16.69 -3.65
N LEU A 51 13.32 -15.55 -3.79
CA LEU A 51 13.75 -14.42 -4.62
C LEU A 51 14.45 -13.32 -3.83
N SER A 52 14.24 -13.27 -2.50
CA SER A 52 14.80 -12.21 -1.65
C SER A 52 16.30 -12.42 -1.43
N PRO A 53 17.15 -11.40 -1.65
CA PRO A 53 18.60 -11.51 -1.50
C PRO A 53 19.05 -11.82 -0.07
N ASN A 54 18.28 -11.45 0.94
CA ASN A 54 18.66 -11.57 2.35
C ASN A 54 18.39 -12.95 2.96
N ASN A 55 17.64 -13.83 2.29
CA ASN A 55 17.27 -15.15 2.82
C ASN A 55 18.20 -16.30 2.37
N GLN A 56 19.33 -16.03 1.70
CA GLN A 56 20.31 -17.09 1.35
C GLN A 56 21.11 -17.62 2.53
N ALA A 57 20.96 -17.06 3.75
CA ALA A 57 21.78 -17.39 4.92
C ALA A 57 21.11 -18.33 5.94
N ASP A 58 19.80 -18.61 5.88
CA ASP A 58 19.13 -19.41 6.94
C ASP A 58 18.20 -20.50 6.37
N THR A 59 18.81 -21.60 5.89
CA THR A 59 18.09 -22.84 5.49
C THR A 59 17.80 -23.78 6.66
N SER A 60 17.83 -23.33 7.91
CA SER A 60 17.78 -24.20 9.10
C SER A 60 16.53 -24.09 9.97
N THR A 61 15.44 -23.51 9.51
CA THR A 61 14.18 -23.57 10.27
C THR A 61 13.09 -24.36 9.54
N THR A 62 13.22 -25.70 9.61
CA THR A 62 12.06 -26.59 9.53
C THR A 62 11.22 -26.42 10.80
N GLY A 63 10.55 -25.30 10.95
CA GLY A 63 9.61 -25.06 12.03
C GLY A 63 8.23 -25.58 11.64
N LYS A 64 7.80 -26.67 12.27
CA LYS A 64 6.40 -27.07 12.29
C LYS A 64 5.55 -25.96 12.86
N GLY A 65 4.45 -25.64 12.14
CA GLY A 65 3.24 -25.05 12.71
C GLY A 65 3.45 -23.69 13.35
N VAL A 66 3.28 -22.64 12.58
CA VAL A 66 2.98 -21.32 13.12
C VAL A 66 1.58 -20.93 12.67
N ASP A 67 0.60 -21.52 13.34
CA ASP A 67 -0.68 -20.86 13.57
C ASP A 67 -0.39 -19.74 14.58
N GLY A 68 -0.20 -18.52 14.12
CA GLY A 68 0.10 -17.37 14.97
C GLY A 68 1.03 -16.32 14.36
N GLY A 69 1.44 -16.45 13.11
CA GLY A 69 2.12 -15.38 12.35
C GLY A 69 1.13 -14.25 12.07
N GLN A 70 1.48 -13.05 12.51
CA GLN A 70 0.62 -11.88 12.48
C GLN A 70 0.08 -11.63 11.07
N ILE A 71 -1.19 -11.24 10.98
CA ILE A 71 -1.91 -10.82 9.76
C ILE A 71 -1.11 -9.79 8.95
N GLU A 72 -0.32 -8.95 9.62
CA GLU A 72 0.59 -7.97 9.02
C GLU A 72 1.67 -8.58 8.11
N ASP A 73 2.18 -9.76 8.40
CA ASP A 73 3.28 -10.36 7.60
C ASP A 73 2.86 -10.68 6.17
N SER A 74 1.64 -11.16 5.95
CA SER A 74 1.18 -11.54 4.60
C SER A 74 0.95 -10.35 3.68
N ALA A 75 0.46 -9.23 4.20
CA ALA A 75 0.31 -7.98 3.45
C ALA A 75 1.68 -7.41 3.04
N VAL A 76 2.63 -7.40 3.98
CA VAL A 76 4.02 -6.96 3.74
C VAL A 76 4.70 -7.85 2.69
N ILE A 77 4.56 -9.17 2.81
CA ILE A 77 5.16 -10.12 1.86
C ILE A 77 4.54 -9.95 0.46
N ALA A 78 3.21 -9.80 0.36
CA ALA A 78 2.55 -9.55 -0.92
C ALA A 78 3.05 -8.25 -1.56
N TYR A 79 3.21 -7.18 -0.76
CA TYR A 79 3.76 -5.91 -1.23
C TYR A 79 5.20 -6.04 -1.71
N ARG A 80 6.09 -6.63 -0.90
CA ARG A 80 7.51 -6.82 -1.24
C ARG A 80 7.68 -7.69 -2.48
N LEU A 81 6.93 -8.78 -2.57
CA LEU A 81 6.98 -9.66 -3.74
C LEU A 81 6.49 -8.94 -4.99
N ALA A 82 5.37 -8.19 -4.92
CA ALA A 82 4.86 -7.44 -6.06
C ALA A 82 5.89 -6.44 -6.61
N ARG A 83 6.61 -5.74 -5.74
CA ARG A 83 7.71 -4.85 -6.13
C ARG A 83 8.88 -5.61 -6.75
N LEU A 84 9.28 -6.72 -6.13
CA LEU A 84 10.45 -7.50 -6.56
C LEU A 84 10.27 -8.08 -7.97
N ILE A 85 9.06 -8.57 -8.28
CA ILE A 85 8.77 -9.18 -9.58
C ILE A 85 8.09 -8.21 -10.56
N ASN A 86 7.82 -6.97 -10.14
CA ASN A 86 7.09 -5.94 -10.90
C ASN A 86 5.77 -6.49 -11.50
N CYS A 87 4.99 -7.17 -10.67
CA CYS A 87 3.76 -7.85 -11.05
C CYS A 87 2.80 -7.86 -9.86
N PRO A 88 1.49 -7.60 -10.03
CA PRO A 88 0.51 -7.74 -8.97
C PRO A 88 0.55 -9.11 -8.31
N VAL A 89 0.33 -9.12 -6.98
CA VAL A 89 0.32 -10.34 -6.16
C VAL A 89 -0.96 -10.39 -5.35
N VAL A 90 -1.60 -11.56 -5.35
CA VAL A 90 -2.74 -11.90 -4.48
C VAL A 90 -2.32 -13.02 -3.54
N ALA A 91 -2.38 -12.76 -2.24
CA ALA A 91 -2.14 -13.73 -1.18
C ALA A 91 -3.48 -14.08 -0.50
N THR A 92 -3.98 -15.31 -0.72
CA THR A 92 -5.27 -15.73 -0.17
C THR A 92 -5.11 -16.42 1.18
N GLY A 93 -6.07 -16.14 2.09
CA GLY A 93 -6.08 -16.67 3.45
C GLY A 93 -7.43 -16.56 4.14
N GLU A 94 -7.45 -16.37 5.44
CA GLU A 94 -8.65 -16.00 6.19
C GLU A 94 -9.10 -14.58 5.79
N GLU A 95 -8.15 -13.69 5.62
CA GLU A 95 -8.28 -12.42 4.93
C GLU A 95 -7.36 -12.45 3.71
N ASP A 96 -7.87 -12.02 2.56
CA ASP A 96 -7.08 -11.95 1.33
C ASP A 96 -6.36 -10.60 1.23
N TYR A 97 -5.12 -10.63 0.73
CA TYR A 97 -4.34 -9.42 0.48
C TYR A 97 -3.98 -9.31 -1.00
N VAL A 98 -4.08 -8.11 -1.54
CA VAL A 98 -3.64 -7.81 -2.90
C VAL A 98 -2.73 -6.60 -2.92
N SER A 99 -1.63 -6.71 -3.66
CA SER A 99 -0.73 -5.58 -3.90
C SER A 99 -0.35 -5.48 -5.37
N ASP A 100 -0.28 -4.24 -5.87
CA ASP A 100 0.28 -3.92 -7.19
C ASP A 100 1.72 -3.38 -7.10
N GLY A 101 2.34 -3.46 -5.93
CA GLY A 101 3.67 -2.94 -5.66
C GLY A 101 3.71 -1.46 -5.26
N THR A 102 2.56 -0.77 -5.34
CA THR A 102 2.39 0.61 -4.85
C THR A 102 1.37 0.66 -3.74
N ARG A 103 0.21 0.03 -3.92
CA ARG A 103 -0.90 -0.01 -2.97
C ARG A 103 -1.11 -1.42 -2.45
N VAL A 104 -1.67 -1.52 -1.26
CA VAL A 104 -2.06 -2.79 -0.63
C VAL A 104 -3.52 -2.70 -0.20
N PHE A 105 -4.26 -3.79 -0.39
CA PHE A 105 -5.65 -3.89 0.02
C PHE A 105 -5.87 -5.19 0.79
N ALA A 106 -6.65 -5.10 1.87
CA ALA A 106 -7.22 -6.23 2.58
C ALA A 106 -8.66 -6.46 2.13
N VAL A 107 -9.01 -7.70 1.90
CA VAL A 107 -10.32 -8.12 1.38
C VAL A 107 -10.90 -9.18 2.31
N PRO A 108 -11.63 -8.79 3.37
CA PRO A 108 -12.17 -9.68 4.40
C PRO A 108 -13.51 -10.31 3.96
N HIS A 109 -13.53 -10.92 2.78
CA HIS A 109 -14.69 -11.57 2.22
C HIS A 109 -14.48 -13.07 2.06
N GLY A 110 -15.55 -13.82 2.16
CA GLY A 110 -15.56 -15.27 2.03
C GLY A 110 -16.09 -15.97 3.26
N HIS A 111 -16.07 -17.29 3.21
CA HIS A 111 -16.55 -18.12 4.32
C HIS A 111 -15.67 -19.38 4.46
N PRO A 112 -15.39 -19.87 5.67
CA PRO A 112 -14.52 -21.04 5.89
C PRO A 112 -14.92 -22.30 5.11
N ILE A 113 -16.21 -22.50 4.79
CA ILE A 113 -16.66 -23.64 3.98
C ILE A 113 -16.00 -23.70 2.59
N MET A 114 -15.54 -22.56 2.05
CA MET A 114 -14.86 -22.51 0.76
C MET A 114 -13.59 -23.37 0.77
N THR A 115 -12.92 -23.50 1.91
CA THR A 115 -11.74 -24.37 2.05
C THR A 115 -12.10 -25.86 2.05
N ALA A 116 -13.33 -26.22 2.39
CA ALA A 116 -13.81 -27.60 2.41
C ALA A 116 -14.28 -28.08 1.03
N VAL A 117 -14.36 -27.19 0.03
CA VAL A 117 -14.79 -27.54 -1.35
C VAL A 117 -13.58 -27.47 -2.27
N THR A 118 -13.13 -28.62 -2.73
CA THR A 118 -11.99 -28.73 -3.65
C THR A 118 -12.26 -27.94 -4.93
N GLY A 119 -11.29 -27.15 -5.34
CA GLY A 119 -11.33 -26.40 -6.60
C GLY A 119 -11.73 -24.92 -6.45
N THR A 120 -12.26 -24.47 -5.32
CA THR A 120 -12.58 -23.06 -5.08
C THR A 120 -11.34 -22.17 -5.26
N GLY A 121 -10.18 -22.59 -4.76
CA GLY A 121 -8.93 -21.87 -5.01
C GLY A 121 -8.61 -21.77 -6.51
N CYS A 122 -8.59 -22.87 -7.24
CA CYS A 122 -8.30 -22.86 -8.69
C CYS A 122 -9.33 -22.05 -9.49
N LEU A 123 -10.62 -22.11 -9.09
CA LEU A 123 -11.68 -21.32 -9.72
C LEU A 123 -11.45 -19.81 -9.52
N LEU A 124 -10.95 -19.38 -8.36
CA LEU A 124 -10.59 -17.99 -8.14
C LEU A 124 -9.56 -17.51 -9.18
N GLY A 125 -8.54 -18.33 -9.51
CA GLY A 125 -7.56 -17.99 -10.54
C GLY A 125 -8.22 -17.71 -11.91
N ALA A 126 -9.22 -18.50 -12.29
CA ALA A 126 -9.98 -18.29 -13.53
C ALA A 126 -10.84 -17.01 -13.47
N VAL A 127 -11.49 -16.75 -12.31
CA VAL A 127 -12.29 -15.53 -12.09
C VAL A 127 -11.39 -14.29 -12.16
N LEU A 128 -10.24 -14.30 -11.50
CA LEU A 128 -9.29 -13.20 -11.57
C LEU A 128 -8.77 -12.96 -13.00
N ALA A 129 -8.54 -14.01 -13.77
CA ALA A 129 -8.13 -13.88 -15.18
C ALA A 129 -9.23 -13.23 -16.03
N ALA A 130 -10.50 -13.59 -15.80
CA ALA A 130 -11.64 -12.97 -16.48
C ALA A 130 -11.76 -11.49 -16.12
N PHE A 131 -11.69 -11.14 -14.83
CA PHE A 131 -11.68 -9.74 -14.39
C PHE A 131 -10.48 -8.97 -14.94
N PHE A 132 -9.29 -9.55 -14.92
CA PHE A 132 -8.09 -8.89 -15.43
C PHE A 132 -8.23 -8.51 -16.92
N SER A 133 -8.89 -9.34 -17.71
CA SER A 133 -9.15 -9.03 -19.12
C SER A 133 -10.06 -7.80 -19.31
N ALA A 134 -10.89 -7.49 -18.31
CA ALA A 134 -11.79 -6.33 -18.30
C ALA A 134 -11.15 -5.06 -17.68
N TYR A 135 -9.92 -5.14 -17.16
CA TYR A 135 -9.27 -4.03 -16.50
C TYR A 135 -8.94 -2.85 -17.42
N TYR A 136 -8.52 -3.11 -18.66
CA TYR A 136 -8.02 -2.06 -19.56
C TYR A 136 -8.93 -0.83 -19.73
N PRO A 137 -10.27 -0.98 -19.84
CA PRO A 137 -11.17 0.18 -19.88
C PRO A 137 -11.20 1.01 -18.59
N CYS A 138 -10.82 0.40 -17.46
CA CYS A 138 -10.89 1.02 -16.12
C CYS A 138 -9.56 1.58 -15.62
N LYS A 139 -8.44 1.30 -16.31
CA LYS A 139 -7.07 1.62 -15.86
C LYS A 139 -6.81 3.09 -15.51
N ASN A 140 -7.61 4.01 -16.05
CA ASN A 140 -7.49 5.43 -15.74
C ASN A 140 -8.27 5.85 -14.48
N ARG A 141 -9.07 4.95 -13.91
CA ARG A 141 -9.93 5.21 -12.74
C ARG A 141 -9.49 4.44 -11.51
N LEU A 142 -9.03 3.20 -11.70
CA LEU A 142 -8.63 2.30 -10.63
C LEU A 142 -7.20 1.83 -10.86
N SER A 143 -6.42 1.66 -9.78
CA SER A 143 -5.17 0.88 -9.87
C SER A 143 -5.50 -0.58 -10.14
N ILE A 144 -4.53 -1.35 -10.66
CA ILE A 144 -4.74 -2.78 -10.87
C ILE A 144 -4.96 -3.52 -9.55
N GLY A 145 -4.29 -3.09 -8.47
CA GLY A 145 -4.48 -3.65 -7.12
C GLY A 145 -5.91 -3.45 -6.63
N GLU A 146 -6.45 -2.24 -6.77
CA GLU A 146 -7.83 -1.93 -6.38
C GLU A 146 -8.86 -2.71 -7.22
N PHE A 147 -8.63 -2.82 -8.52
CA PHE A 147 -9.49 -3.59 -9.41
C PHE A 147 -9.53 -5.08 -9.05
N LEU A 148 -8.36 -5.66 -8.72
CA LEU A 148 -8.27 -7.05 -8.25
C LEU A 148 -8.89 -7.24 -6.86
N ALA A 149 -8.82 -6.23 -5.99
CA ALA A 149 -9.52 -6.26 -4.70
C ALA A 149 -11.05 -6.37 -4.88
N TYR A 150 -11.63 -5.64 -5.85
CA TYR A 150 -13.04 -5.83 -6.19
C TYR A 150 -13.36 -7.22 -6.75
N ALA A 151 -12.45 -7.81 -7.53
CA ALA A 151 -12.64 -9.17 -8.04
C ALA A 151 -12.62 -10.21 -6.91
N LEU A 152 -11.73 -10.04 -5.92
CA LEU A 152 -11.70 -10.85 -4.70
C LEU A 152 -12.97 -10.68 -3.86
N ALA A 153 -13.41 -9.44 -3.64
CA ALA A 153 -14.64 -9.16 -2.91
C ALA A 153 -15.86 -9.78 -3.58
N TYR A 154 -15.96 -9.68 -4.90
CA TYR A 154 -17.00 -10.35 -5.68
C TYR A 154 -17.02 -11.87 -5.43
N TYR A 155 -15.84 -12.50 -5.49
CA TYR A 155 -15.69 -13.93 -5.29
C TYR A 155 -16.06 -14.35 -3.85
N GLY A 156 -15.57 -13.60 -2.87
CA GLY A 156 -15.88 -13.85 -1.46
C GLY A 156 -17.35 -13.65 -1.12
N LEU A 157 -17.97 -12.56 -1.62
CA LEU A 157 -19.40 -12.27 -1.45
C LEU A 157 -20.29 -13.35 -2.09
N ALA A 158 -19.90 -13.88 -3.26
CA ALA A 158 -20.59 -15.02 -3.85
C ALA A 158 -20.55 -16.25 -2.91
N GLY A 159 -19.41 -16.48 -2.25
CA GLY A 159 -19.27 -17.51 -1.21
C GLY A 159 -20.17 -17.28 -0.01
N GLU A 160 -20.20 -16.05 0.50
CA GLU A 160 -21.09 -15.64 1.61
C GLU A 160 -22.58 -15.84 1.23
N SER A 161 -22.96 -15.38 0.04
CA SER A 161 -24.32 -15.54 -0.49
C SER A 161 -24.72 -17.02 -0.64
N ALA A 162 -23.80 -17.86 -1.11
CA ALA A 162 -24.04 -19.30 -1.26
C ALA A 162 -24.32 -19.98 0.08
N VAL A 163 -23.63 -19.56 1.15
CA VAL A 163 -23.86 -20.09 2.50
C VAL A 163 -25.26 -19.75 3.02
N GLN A 164 -25.79 -18.57 2.72
CA GLN A 164 -27.15 -18.18 3.10
C GLN A 164 -28.20 -19.15 2.52
N VAL A 165 -27.95 -19.69 1.31
CA VAL A 165 -28.86 -20.62 0.63
C VAL A 165 -28.62 -22.08 1.06
N SER A 166 -27.33 -22.50 1.08
CA SER A 166 -26.97 -23.93 1.29
C SER A 166 -26.78 -24.33 2.74
N GLY A 167 -26.57 -23.35 3.64
CA GLY A 167 -25.95 -23.60 4.93
C GLY A 167 -24.50 -24.13 4.76
N VAL A 168 -23.94 -24.64 5.87
CA VAL A 168 -22.56 -25.18 5.91
C VAL A 168 -22.56 -26.65 5.44
N LYS A 169 -22.93 -26.88 4.16
CA LYS A 169 -23.02 -28.22 3.53
C LYS A 169 -22.21 -28.20 2.24
N PRO A 170 -21.02 -28.81 2.17
CA PRO A 170 -20.09 -28.67 1.02
C PRO A 170 -20.71 -28.99 -0.35
N GLY A 171 -21.52 -30.06 -0.45
CA GLY A 171 -22.17 -30.45 -1.72
C GLY A 171 -23.18 -29.41 -2.23
N SER A 172 -24.10 -28.96 -1.36
CA SER A 172 -25.09 -27.93 -1.68
C SER A 172 -24.43 -26.57 -1.88
N PHE A 173 -23.39 -26.27 -1.10
CA PHE A 173 -22.60 -25.06 -1.24
C PHE A 173 -21.97 -24.94 -2.63
N SER A 174 -21.37 -26.03 -3.15
CA SER A 174 -20.72 -25.99 -4.45
C SER A 174 -21.69 -25.54 -5.56
N THR A 175 -22.92 -26.05 -5.56
CA THR A 175 -23.95 -25.64 -6.53
C THR A 175 -24.41 -24.21 -6.30
N ALA A 176 -24.75 -23.86 -5.05
CA ALA A 176 -25.18 -22.51 -4.69
C ALA A 176 -24.10 -21.45 -4.97
N PHE A 177 -22.84 -21.82 -4.85
CA PHE A 177 -21.71 -20.94 -5.15
C PHE A 177 -21.59 -20.62 -6.64
N MET A 178 -21.79 -21.60 -7.51
CA MET A 178 -21.82 -21.37 -8.95
C MET A 178 -23.00 -20.49 -9.36
N ASP A 179 -24.17 -20.72 -8.75
CA ASP A 179 -25.37 -19.90 -8.96
C ASP A 179 -25.14 -18.46 -8.47
N ALA A 180 -24.50 -18.29 -7.33
CA ALA A 180 -24.16 -16.97 -6.78
C ALA A 180 -23.14 -16.22 -7.67
N LEU A 181 -22.08 -16.90 -8.15
CA LEU A 181 -21.13 -16.31 -9.09
C LEU A 181 -21.79 -15.83 -10.40
N TYR A 182 -22.86 -16.47 -10.82
CA TYR A 182 -23.60 -16.05 -12.00
C TYR A 182 -24.56 -14.89 -11.71
N SER A 183 -25.19 -14.86 -10.54
CA SER A 183 -26.31 -13.97 -10.24
C SER A 183 -25.98 -12.76 -9.36
N LEU A 184 -24.77 -12.70 -8.76
CA LEU A 184 -24.37 -11.59 -7.91
C LEU A 184 -24.31 -10.29 -8.73
N ASP A 185 -25.11 -9.31 -8.34
CA ASP A 185 -25.14 -8.02 -9.01
C ASP A 185 -24.22 -6.96 -8.36
N ASP A 186 -24.05 -5.83 -9.04
CA ASP A 186 -23.19 -4.74 -8.59
C ASP A 186 -23.79 -3.98 -7.39
N ALA A 187 -25.08 -4.08 -7.13
CA ALA A 187 -25.71 -3.45 -5.98
C ALA A 187 -25.25 -4.14 -4.67
N VAL A 188 -25.18 -5.47 -4.65
CA VAL A 188 -24.64 -6.24 -3.53
C VAL A 188 -23.15 -5.89 -3.31
N LEU A 189 -22.36 -5.87 -4.39
CA LEU A 189 -20.95 -5.52 -4.27
C LEU A 189 -20.74 -4.11 -3.70
N LYS A 190 -21.61 -3.15 -4.06
CA LYS A 190 -21.53 -1.77 -3.54
C LYS A 190 -21.96 -1.65 -2.08
N SER A 191 -23.01 -2.38 -1.67
CA SER A 191 -23.58 -2.27 -0.30
C SER A 191 -22.78 -3.06 0.72
N GLU A 192 -22.21 -4.21 0.35
CA GLU A 192 -21.56 -5.17 1.25
C GLU A 192 -20.02 -5.12 1.17
N ASN A 193 -19.46 -4.21 0.38
CA ASN A 193 -18.01 -4.12 0.19
C ASN A 193 -17.29 -3.72 1.48
N ARG A 194 -16.35 -4.57 1.91
CA ARG A 194 -15.50 -4.36 3.11
C ARG A 194 -14.01 -4.26 2.76
N ILE A 195 -13.68 -3.98 1.49
CA ILE A 195 -12.29 -3.75 1.08
C ILE A 195 -11.72 -2.60 1.91
N ARG A 196 -10.51 -2.80 2.42
CA ARG A 196 -9.79 -1.77 3.17
C ARG A 196 -8.44 -1.51 2.51
N PRO A 197 -8.05 -0.24 2.28
CA PRO A 197 -6.66 0.06 1.97
C PRO A 197 -5.80 -0.28 3.19
N LEU A 198 -4.58 -0.71 2.94
CA LEU A 198 -3.58 -0.90 3.99
C LEU A 198 -2.33 -0.10 3.65
N VAL A 199 -1.70 0.45 4.67
CA VAL A 199 -0.36 1.00 4.57
C VAL A 199 0.59 0.06 5.31
N VAL A 200 1.52 -0.52 4.57
CA VAL A 200 2.59 -1.32 5.18
C VAL A 200 3.78 -0.42 5.54
N PRO A 201 4.53 -0.75 6.61
CA PRO A 201 5.66 0.07 7.06
C PRO A 201 6.64 0.45 5.95
N ASP A 202 6.89 -0.45 5.01
CA ASP A 202 7.80 -0.25 3.88
C ASP A 202 7.39 0.89 2.94
N GLN A 203 6.10 1.22 2.87
CA GLN A 203 5.60 2.35 2.05
C GLN A 203 5.95 3.72 2.67
N LEU A 204 6.30 3.76 3.94
CA LEU A 204 6.56 4.99 4.70
C LEU A 204 8.03 5.20 5.05
N GLU A 205 8.95 4.35 4.59
CA GLU A 205 10.37 4.35 4.98
C GLU A 205 11.05 5.69 4.73
N VAL A 206 10.94 6.19 3.51
CA VAL A 206 11.44 7.53 3.13
C VAL A 206 10.26 8.30 2.55
N TYR A 207 9.68 9.15 3.37
CA TYR A 207 8.51 9.94 3.05
C TYR A 207 8.96 11.36 2.67
N PHE A 208 8.97 11.67 1.39
CA PHE A 208 9.34 12.99 0.90
C PHE A 208 8.12 13.89 0.74
N ILE A 209 8.18 15.10 1.29
CA ILE A 209 7.12 16.11 1.18
C ILE A 209 7.71 17.33 0.48
N SER A 210 7.05 17.84 -0.55
CA SER A 210 7.49 19.07 -1.21
C SER A 210 6.38 19.69 -2.06
N GLY A 211 6.54 20.97 -2.33
CA GLY A 211 5.78 21.76 -3.28
C GLY A 211 6.67 22.84 -3.91
N THR A 212 6.09 23.69 -4.74
CA THR A 212 6.88 24.74 -5.41
C THR A 212 7.50 25.74 -4.44
N GLN A 213 6.88 25.96 -3.27
CA GLN A 213 7.39 26.84 -2.20
C GLN A 213 8.74 26.37 -1.65
N ASP A 214 9.09 25.10 -1.78
CA ASP A 214 10.34 24.54 -1.28
C ASP A 214 11.48 24.64 -2.31
N VAL A 215 11.18 25.09 -3.55
CA VAL A 215 12.10 25.09 -4.69
C VAL A 215 12.02 26.40 -5.50
N GLU A 216 11.88 27.53 -4.79
CA GLU A 216 11.86 28.88 -5.39
C GLU A 216 10.70 29.10 -6.38
N LEU A 217 9.54 28.46 -6.14
CA LEU A 217 8.35 28.48 -6.97
C LEU A 217 8.61 28.00 -8.42
N ASN A 218 9.52 27.06 -8.60
CA ASN A 218 9.91 26.53 -9.90
C ASN A 218 9.40 25.10 -10.10
N GLU A 219 8.38 24.95 -10.95
CA GLU A 219 7.73 23.66 -11.25
C GLU A 219 8.71 22.65 -11.87
N HIS A 220 9.50 23.05 -12.85
CA HIS A 220 10.48 22.15 -13.50
C HIS A 220 11.55 21.65 -12.53
N ARG A 221 11.97 22.52 -11.60
CA ARG A 221 12.91 22.13 -10.54
C ARG A 221 12.25 21.11 -9.59
N LEU A 222 11.00 21.32 -9.21
CA LEU A 222 10.27 20.36 -8.37
C LEU A 222 10.15 18.99 -9.05
N LEU A 223 9.74 18.95 -10.32
CA LEU A 223 9.63 17.70 -11.08
C LEU A 223 10.96 16.95 -11.13
N SER A 224 12.07 17.66 -11.42
CA SER A 224 13.40 17.05 -11.45
C SER A 224 13.82 16.49 -10.08
N ILE A 225 13.62 17.25 -8.99
CA ILE A 225 13.94 16.84 -7.62
C ILE A 225 13.14 15.61 -7.23
N VAL A 226 11.83 15.61 -7.53
CA VAL A 226 10.95 14.47 -7.18
C VAL A 226 11.34 13.23 -7.97
N GLU A 227 11.66 13.35 -9.26
CA GLU A 227 12.11 12.22 -10.07
C GLU A 227 13.43 11.64 -9.54
N ASP A 228 14.40 12.49 -9.23
CA ASP A 228 15.69 12.08 -8.65
C ASP A 228 15.49 11.41 -7.28
N ALA A 229 14.68 11.99 -6.42
CA ALA A 229 14.37 11.42 -5.10
C ALA A 229 13.65 10.06 -5.20
N CYS A 230 12.67 9.92 -6.09
CA CYS A 230 12.01 8.65 -6.35
C CYS A 230 12.97 7.57 -6.84
N ARG A 231 13.88 7.92 -7.75
CA ARG A 231 14.95 7.04 -8.23
C ARG A 231 15.93 6.67 -7.12
N GLY A 232 16.18 7.57 -6.16
CA GLY A 232 17.04 7.38 -5.00
C GLY A 232 16.45 6.52 -3.89
N GLY A 233 15.15 6.18 -3.94
CA GLY A 233 14.54 5.26 -2.98
C GLY A 233 13.48 5.87 -2.05
N VAL A 234 12.94 7.03 -2.39
CA VAL A 234 11.70 7.53 -1.76
C VAL A 234 10.59 6.49 -1.94
N THR A 235 9.85 6.22 -0.88
CA THR A 235 8.77 5.22 -0.86
C THR A 235 7.37 5.86 -0.86
N CYS A 236 7.28 7.10 -0.36
CA CYS A 236 6.06 7.91 -0.38
C CYS A 236 6.42 9.36 -0.72
N PHE A 237 5.67 9.97 -1.62
CA PHE A 237 5.78 11.38 -1.95
C PHE A 237 4.46 12.10 -1.67
N GLN A 238 4.51 13.18 -0.87
CA GLN A 238 3.38 14.05 -0.60
C GLN A 238 3.54 15.39 -1.31
N PHE A 239 2.64 15.67 -2.24
CA PHE A 239 2.57 16.97 -2.87
C PHE A 239 1.86 17.97 -1.93
N ARG A 240 2.64 18.91 -1.39
CA ARG A 240 2.17 19.97 -0.49
C ARG A 240 2.40 21.33 -1.12
N GLU A 241 1.38 21.84 -1.80
CA GLU A 241 1.38 23.14 -2.47
C GLU A 241 0.62 24.14 -1.60
N LYS A 242 1.34 24.82 -0.67
CA LYS A 242 0.73 25.66 0.37
C LYS A 242 1.65 26.83 0.72
N GLY A 243 1.16 28.05 0.61
CA GLY A 243 1.92 29.24 0.98
C GLY A 243 1.74 30.39 -0.02
N VAL A 244 2.50 31.46 0.17
CA VAL A 244 2.42 32.64 -0.69
C VAL A 244 3.10 32.36 -2.03
N GLY A 245 2.39 32.62 -3.14
CA GLY A 245 2.90 32.45 -4.49
C GLY A 245 2.81 31.04 -5.06
N THR A 246 2.28 30.07 -4.30
CA THR A 246 2.06 28.71 -4.80
C THR A 246 0.98 28.63 -5.86
N LEU A 247 1.00 27.56 -6.64
CA LEU A 247 0.08 27.34 -7.75
C LEU A 247 -1.36 27.11 -7.29
N VAL A 248 -2.30 27.54 -8.11
CA VAL A 248 -3.74 27.36 -7.88
C VAL A 248 -4.46 26.92 -9.17
N GLY A 249 -5.64 26.35 -9.03
CA GLY A 249 -6.51 25.99 -10.16
C GLY A 249 -5.83 25.04 -11.14
N GLN A 250 -5.90 25.37 -12.43
CA GLN A 250 -5.46 24.51 -13.52
C GLN A 250 -3.96 24.20 -13.48
N GLN A 251 -3.11 25.17 -13.14
CA GLN A 251 -1.66 24.96 -13.04
C GLN A 251 -1.30 23.96 -11.94
N LYS A 252 -1.95 24.09 -10.76
CA LYS A 252 -1.77 23.13 -9.66
C LYS A 252 -2.20 21.72 -10.08
N LEU A 253 -3.32 21.60 -10.82
CA LEU A 253 -3.81 20.31 -11.32
C LEU A 253 -2.84 19.67 -12.31
N GLU A 254 -2.30 20.44 -13.26
CA GLU A 254 -1.35 19.95 -14.27
C GLU A 254 -0.06 19.46 -13.61
N LEU A 255 0.51 20.25 -12.71
CA LEU A 255 1.70 19.84 -11.96
C LEU A 255 1.45 18.57 -11.13
N ALA A 256 0.29 18.49 -10.45
CA ALA A 256 -0.08 17.30 -9.66
C ALA A 256 -0.21 16.04 -10.54
N GLN A 257 -0.69 16.17 -11.79
CA GLN A 257 -0.76 15.06 -12.76
C GLN A 257 0.64 14.59 -13.21
N GLU A 258 1.56 15.52 -13.47
CA GLU A 258 2.93 15.18 -13.83
C GLU A 258 3.67 14.47 -12.67
N LEU A 259 3.53 14.98 -11.45
CA LEU A 259 4.07 14.35 -10.24
C LEU A 259 3.52 12.94 -10.02
N LYS A 260 2.22 12.72 -10.29
CA LYS A 260 1.60 11.39 -10.25
C LYS A 260 2.27 10.43 -11.23
N GLN A 261 2.58 10.87 -12.45
CA GLN A 261 3.23 10.05 -13.46
C GLN A 261 4.65 9.65 -13.03
N ILE A 262 5.40 10.58 -12.42
CA ILE A 262 6.72 10.31 -11.85
C ILE A 262 6.61 9.25 -10.75
N CYS A 263 5.74 9.45 -9.76
CA CYS A 263 5.54 8.49 -8.67
C CYS A 263 5.16 7.10 -9.18
N ALA A 264 4.24 7.01 -10.14
CA ALA A 264 3.81 5.75 -10.75
C ALA A 264 4.96 5.02 -11.47
N LYS A 265 5.86 5.74 -12.15
CA LYS A 265 7.03 5.17 -12.82
C LYS A 265 7.98 4.43 -11.88
N TYR A 266 8.08 4.87 -10.63
CA TYR A 266 8.98 4.31 -9.62
C TYR A 266 8.26 3.52 -8.51
N ASN A 267 6.96 3.27 -8.65
CA ASN A 267 6.13 2.62 -7.63
C ASN A 267 6.21 3.31 -6.25
N VAL A 268 6.13 4.64 -6.26
CA VAL A 268 6.11 5.49 -5.07
C VAL A 268 4.68 5.85 -4.74
N LEU A 269 4.27 5.70 -3.47
CA LEU A 269 2.93 6.08 -3.00
C LEU A 269 2.75 7.59 -3.15
N TYR A 270 1.73 8.04 -3.91
CA TYR A 270 1.47 9.44 -4.18
C TYR A 270 0.33 10.00 -3.34
N VAL A 271 0.62 10.97 -2.49
CA VAL A 271 -0.31 11.56 -1.52
C VAL A 271 -0.46 13.05 -1.79
N ILE A 272 -1.68 13.56 -1.68
CA ILE A 272 -1.96 15.00 -1.71
C ILE A 272 -2.16 15.53 -0.30
N ASN A 273 -1.58 16.68 0.01
CA ASN A 273 -1.77 17.35 1.29
C ASN A 273 -3.06 18.18 1.30
N ASP A 274 -3.95 17.96 2.27
CA ASP A 274 -5.21 18.67 2.61
C ASP A 274 -6.28 18.66 1.49
N ASP A 275 -5.91 18.75 0.23
CA ASP A 275 -6.79 19.01 -0.92
C ASP A 275 -7.43 17.72 -1.45
N VAL A 276 -8.57 17.34 -0.85
CA VAL A 276 -9.31 16.11 -1.21
C VAL A 276 -9.80 16.16 -2.66
N ASP A 277 -10.27 17.31 -3.14
CA ASP A 277 -10.76 17.47 -4.52
C ASP A 277 -9.64 17.26 -5.54
N LEU A 278 -8.45 17.80 -5.27
CA LEU A 278 -7.28 17.57 -6.11
C LEU A 278 -6.87 16.09 -6.08
N ALA A 279 -6.87 15.47 -4.90
CA ALA A 279 -6.53 14.04 -4.77
C ALA A 279 -7.45 13.16 -5.62
N MET A 280 -8.74 13.46 -5.64
CA MET A 280 -9.71 12.76 -6.48
C MET A 280 -9.53 13.08 -7.96
N ALA A 281 -9.31 14.35 -8.31
CA ALA A 281 -9.15 14.79 -9.71
C ALA A 281 -7.93 14.16 -10.40
N VAL A 282 -6.79 14.02 -9.68
CA VAL A 282 -5.58 13.38 -10.22
C VAL A 282 -5.52 11.88 -9.96
N ASN A 283 -6.54 11.34 -9.31
CA ASN A 283 -6.56 9.95 -8.84
C ASN A 283 -5.28 9.60 -8.02
N ALA A 284 -4.93 10.45 -7.05
CA ALA A 284 -3.82 10.17 -6.13
C ALA A 284 -4.07 8.88 -5.35
N ASP A 285 -3.01 8.27 -4.81
CA ASP A 285 -3.11 7.05 -4.01
C ASP A 285 -3.65 7.34 -2.61
N GLY A 286 -3.49 8.58 -2.13
CA GLY A 286 -4.00 9.01 -0.84
C GLY A 286 -4.09 10.51 -0.65
N VAL A 287 -4.58 10.89 0.53
CA VAL A 287 -4.62 12.25 1.05
C VAL A 287 -4.09 12.27 2.48
N HIS A 288 -3.40 13.33 2.87
CA HIS A 288 -2.93 13.54 4.24
C HIS A 288 -3.51 14.86 4.77
N VAL A 289 -4.15 14.80 5.93
CA VAL A 289 -4.81 15.96 6.54
C VAL A 289 -4.24 16.27 7.94
N GLY A 290 -4.39 17.51 8.37
CA GLY A 290 -4.08 17.95 9.73
C GLY A 290 -5.33 17.97 10.63
N GLN A 291 -5.14 18.37 11.90
CA GLN A 291 -6.21 18.39 12.91
C GLN A 291 -7.29 19.48 12.67
N GLU A 292 -6.94 20.52 11.92
CA GLU A 292 -7.82 21.66 11.62
C GLU A 292 -8.43 21.60 10.21
N ASP A 293 -8.05 20.57 9.42
CA ASP A 293 -8.55 20.36 8.07
C ASP A 293 -9.88 19.60 8.10
N MET A 294 -10.31 19.04 6.96
CA MET A 294 -11.52 18.22 6.85
C MET A 294 -11.45 17.01 7.82
N GLY A 295 -12.55 16.71 8.50
CA GLY A 295 -12.63 15.59 9.44
C GLY A 295 -12.40 14.23 8.78
N LEU A 296 -11.72 13.30 9.48
CA LEU A 296 -11.30 11.99 8.93
C LEU A 296 -12.46 11.17 8.38
N GLU A 297 -13.61 11.15 9.04
CA GLU A 297 -14.80 10.42 8.57
C GLU A 297 -15.30 10.98 7.24
N GLU A 298 -15.36 12.31 7.11
CA GLU A 298 -15.76 12.97 5.87
C GLU A 298 -14.74 12.70 4.76
N VAL A 299 -13.44 12.82 5.04
CA VAL A 299 -12.37 12.45 4.10
C VAL A 299 -12.55 11.03 3.63
N ARG A 300 -12.70 10.05 4.54
CA ARG A 300 -12.87 8.63 4.21
C ARG A 300 -14.07 8.39 3.30
N ASN A 301 -15.19 9.04 3.59
CA ASN A 301 -16.41 8.93 2.79
C ASN A 301 -16.21 9.47 1.35
N LEU A 302 -15.43 10.53 1.18
CA LEU A 302 -15.13 11.10 -0.13
C LEU A 302 -14.11 10.30 -0.93
N VAL A 303 -13.03 9.84 -0.27
CA VAL A 303 -11.92 9.19 -0.98
C VAL A 303 -12.05 7.68 -1.12
N GLY A 304 -13.01 7.06 -0.42
CA GLY A 304 -13.25 5.61 -0.48
C GLY A 304 -12.02 4.81 -0.06
N HIS A 305 -11.47 4.01 -0.96
CA HIS A 305 -10.32 3.10 -0.69
C HIS A 305 -8.95 3.73 -0.91
N LYS A 306 -8.84 5.06 -0.97
CA LYS A 306 -7.53 5.74 -0.99
C LYS A 306 -6.94 5.79 0.42
N VAL A 307 -5.61 5.88 0.50
CA VAL A 307 -4.90 6.04 1.77
C VAL A 307 -5.27 7.39 2.42
N VAL A 308 -5.58 7.37 3.70
CA VAL A 308 -5.82 8.57 4.52
C VAL A 308 -4.77 8.66 5.61
N GLY A 309 -3.94 9.69 5.53
CA GLY A 309 -2.98 10.03 6.58
C GLY A 309 -3.49 11.15 7.47
N ILE A 310 -3.09 11.16 8.73
CA ILE A 310 -3.41 12.19 9.71
C ILE A 310 -2.16 12.62 10.49
N SER A 311 -2.03 13.91 10.76
CA SER A 311 -0.99 14.42 11.67
C SER A 311 -1.47 14.38 13.12
N ILE A 312 -0.64 13.83 14.03
CA ILE A 312 -0.89 13.79 15.48
C ILE A 312 0.35 14.30 16.22
N HIS A 313 0.19 15.32 17.06
CA HIS A 313 1.28 15.98 17.78
C HIS A 313 1.30 15.61 19.27
N SER A 314 0.15 15.25 19.83
CA SER A 314 -0.03 15.07 21.27
C SER A 314 -0.93 13.89 21.62
N MET A 315 -0.87 13.45 22.87
CA MET A 315 -1.79 12.47 23.44
C MET A 315 -3.24 12.95 23.43
N GLU A 316 -3.45 14.25 23.60
CA GLU A 316 -4.78 14.86 23.57
C GLU A 316 -5.39 14.75 22.17
N GLU A 317 -4.59 15.00 21.12
CA GLU A 317 -5.02 14.84 19.73
C GLU A 317 -5.33 13.37 19.42
N LEU A 318 -4.48 12.41 19.85
CA LEU A 318 -4.77 10.98 19.66
C LEU A 318 -6.13 10.58 20.26
N HIS A 319 -6.42 11.02 21.48
CA HIS A 319 -7.69 10.69 22.13
C HIS A 319 -8.92 11.35 21.49
N LYS A 320 -8.74 12.49 20.82
CA LYS A 320 -9.82 13.21 20.12
C LYS A 320 -10.02 12.77 18.68
N THR A 321 -9.00 12.16 18.09
CA THR A 321 -9.00 11.74 16.69
C THR A 321 -9.58 10.34 16.55
N ASP A 322 -10.61 10.18 15.74
CA ASP A 322 -11.13 8.86 15.41
C ASP A 322 -10.24 8.19 14.33
N VAL A 323 -9.13 7.61 14.81
CA VAL A 323 -8.09 7.01 13.95
C VAL A 323 -8.55 5.78 13.15
N ILE A 324 -9.77 5.30 13.38
CA ILE A 324 -10.36 4.18 12.60
C ILE A 324 -10.53 4.54 11.12
N TYR A 325 -10.63 5.84 10.81
CA TYR A 325 -10.76 6.33 9.44
C TYR A 325 -9.42 6.65 8.77
N ALA A 326 -8.30 6.54 9.50
CA ALA A 326 -6.95 6.76 8.98
C ALA A 326 -6.23 5.43 8.72
N ASP A 327 -5.21 5.48 7.86
CA ASP A 327 -4.35 4.33 7.51
C ASP A 327 -2.90 4.54 7.96
N CYS A 328 -2.47 5.78 8.19
CA CYS A 328 -1.14 6.10 8.70
C CYS A 328 -1.13 7.44 9.45
N VAL A 329 -0.08 7.65 10.25
CA VAL A 329 0.05 8.84 11.10
C VAL A 329 1.39 9.53 10.87
N GLY A 330 1.36 10.87 10.72
CA GLY A 330 2.54 11.72 10.83
C GLY A 330 2.68 12.25 12.26
N VAL A 331 3.78 11.96 12.93
CA VAL A 331 4.05 12.39 14.31
C VAL A 331 5.14 13.44 14.34
N GLY A 332 4.89 14.59 14.93
CA GLY A 332 5.90 15.65 15.02
C GLY A 332 5.35 17.02 15.43
N PRO A 333 6.19 18.07 15.35
CA PRO A 333 7.57 18.03 14.85
C PRO A 333 8.53 17.34 15.81
N MET A 334 9.42 16.48 15.28
CA MET A 334 10.44 15.80 16.08
C MET A 334 11.49 16.78 16.61
N TYR A 335 11.92 17.68 15.73
CA TYR A 335 12.94 18.70 16.02
C TYR A 335 12.47 20.06 15.52
N ALA A 336 13.19 21.12 15.89
CA ALA A 336 12.89 22.47 15.41
C ALA A 336 12.99 22.52 13.87
N THR A 337 12.04 23.18 13.23
CA THR A 337 11.97 23.28 11.77
C THR A 337 11.46 24.65 11.34
N SER A 338 11.98 25.13 10.19
CA SER A 338 11.51 26.33 9.49
C SER A 338 10.66 26.02 8.26
N SER A 339 10.57 24.74 7.85
CA SER A 339 9.86 24.33 6.62
C SER A 339 8.33 24.49 6.73
N LYS A 340 7.79 24.60 7.96
CA LYS A 340 6.38 24.88 8.23
C LYS A 340 6.30 26.05 9.19
N PRO A 341 5.84 27.25 8.76
CA PRO A 341 5.84 28.44 9.60
C PRO A 341 4.97 28.33 10.87
N ASP A 342 3.92 27.52 10.80
CA ASP A 342 2.96 27.23 11.87
C ASP A 342 3.29 25.92 12.63
N ALA A 343 4.55 25.46 12.57
CA ALA A 343 4.96 24.26 13.30
C ALA A 343 4.83 24.43 14.81
N GLN A 344 4.26 23.45 15.47
CA GLN A 344 4.20 23.40 16.94
C GLN A 344 5.60 23.22 17.55
N ALA A 345 5.70 23.30 18.88
CA ALA A 345 6.95 23.04 19.60
C ALA A 345 7.42 21.58 19.37
N PRO A 346 8.73 21.33 19.24
CA PRO A 346 9.26 19.98 19.07
C PRO A 346 8.83 19.03 20.20
N CYS A 347 8.33 17.86 19.83
CA CYS A 347 7.90 16.83 20.79
C CYS A 347 8.97 15.74 21.02
N GLY A 348 9.94 15.62 20.13
CA GLY A 348 11.01 14.63 20.18
C GLY A 348 10.57 13.20 19.82
N PRO A 349 11.53 12.29 19.57
CA PRO A 349 11.26 10.90 19.15
C PRO A 349 10.43 10.09 20.15
N ASN A 350 10.56 10.32 21.45
CA ASN A 350 9.81 9.60 22.50
C ASN A 350 8.29 9.72 22.34
N ARG A 351 7.81 10.77 21.66
CA ARG A 351 6.38 10.92 21.37
C ARG A 351 5.81 9.73 20.62
N ILE A 352 6.57 9.13 19.72
CA ILE A 352 6.14 7.93 18.95
C ILE A 352 5.87 6.77 19.92
N THR A 353 6.83 6.48 20.80
CA THR A 353 6.68 5.40 21.80
C THR A 353 5.50 5.68 22.76
N GLU A 354 5.30 6.92 23.17
CA GLU A 354 4.17 7.32 24.02
C GLU A 354 2.82 7.06 23.32
N LEU A 355 2.66 7.49 22.06
CA LEU A 355 1.44 7.30 21.29
C LEU A 355 1.16 5.81 21.05
N GLN A 356 2.18 5.00 20.72
CA GLN A 356 2.04 3.56 20.56
C GLN A 356 1.67 2.88 21.88
N GLY A 357 2.28 3.28 23.00
CA GLY A 357 1.92 2.81 24.34
C GLY A 357 0.48 3.17 24.76
N ALA A 358 -0.09 4.21 24.17
CA ALA A 358 -1.49 4.60 24.36
C ALA A 358 -2.46 3.97 23.35
N GLY A 359 -2.00 3.04 22.50
CA GLY A 359 -2.85 2.27 21.61
C GLY A 359 -2.84 2.73 20.14
N LEU A 360 -1.92 3.59 19.73
CA LEU A 360 -1.72 3.86 18.30
C LEU A 360 -1.09 2.63 17.65
N ILE A 361 -1.89 1.91 16.86
CA ILE A 361 -1.47 0.69 16.13
C ILE A 361 -1.14 0.97 14.64
N LEU A 362 -1.50 2.15 14.14
CA LEU A 362 -1.26 2.49 12.73
C LEU A 362 0.23 2.73 12.46
N PRO A 363 0.72 2.37 11.27
CA PRO A 363 2.05 2.76 10.82
C PRO A 363 2.23 4.28 10.94
N CYS A 364 3.38 4.72 11.45
CA CYS A 364 3.63 6.15 11.65
C CYS A 364 5.00 6.57 11.14
N VAL A 365 5.11 7.82 10.73
CA VAL A 365 6.37 8.48 10.38
C VAL A 365 6.66 9.62 11.33
N GLY A 366 7.93 9.79 11.70
CA GLY A 366 8.37 11.01 12.35
C GLY A 366 8.56 12.13 11.32
N ILE A 367 8.14 13.35 11.66
CA ILE A 367 8.26 14.52 10.79
C ILE A 367 8.79 15.73 11.56
N GLY A 368 9.41 16.69 10.85
CA GLY A 368 9.84 18.00 11.38
C GLY A 368 11.29 18.04 11.83
N GLY A 369 12.12 18.79 11.09
CA GLY A 369 13.53 19.02 11.37
C GLY A 369 14.42 17.77 11.29
N ILE A 370 13.98 16.75 10.59
CA ILE A 370 14.71 15.48 10.46
C ILE A 370 15.80 15.61 9.38
N THR A 371 17.00 15.16 9.74
CA THR A 371 18.18 15.04 8.90
C THR A 371 18.79 13.64 9.04
N LEU A 372 19.76 13.28 8.23
CA LEU A 372 20.48 11.99 8.34
C LEU A 372 21.11 11.81 9.74
N ASP A 373 21.63 12.90 10.35
CA ASP A 373 22.29 12.83 11.65
C ASP A 373 21.33 12.53 12.82
N ASN A 374 20.05 12.90 12.69
CA ASN A 374 19.07 12.80 13.78
C ASN A 374 17.90 11.85 13.49
N ALA A 375 17.84 11.21 12.32
CA ALA A 375 16.76 10.29 11.95
C ALA A 375 16.78 8.97 12.75
N LYS A 376 17.96 8.47 13.11
CA LYS A 376 18.11 7.18 13.82
C LYS A 376 17.29 7.06 15.11
N PRO A 377 17.27 8.04 16.04
CA PRO A 377 16.43 7.97 17.23
C PRO A 377 14.92 7.90 16.92
N VAL A 378 14.47 8.52 15.83
CA VAL A 378 13.06 8.49 15.40
C VAL A 378 12.64 7.08 14.98
N LEU A 379 13.49 6.40 14.20
CA LEU A 379 13.28 5.02 13.78
C LEU A 379 13.33 4.06 14.98
N GLN A 380 14.30 4.25 15.89
CA GLN A 380 14.44 3.45 17.11
C GLN A 380 13.26 3.62 18.09
N ALA A 381 12.55 4.74 18.01
CA ALA A 381 11.32 4.95 18.78
C ALA A 381 10.09 4.19 18.23
N GLY A 382 10.24 3.47 17.11
CA GLY A 382 9.17 2.66 16.52
C GLY A 382 8.48 3.29 15.30
N ALA A 383 9.04 4.38 14.72
CA ALA A 383 8.54 4.89 13.45
C ALA A 383 8.79 3.89 12.31
N SER A 384 7.84 3.77 11.39
CA SER A 384 7.98 3.01 10.15
C SER A 384 9.00 3.64 9.20
N GLY A 385 9.19 4.97 9.31
CA GLY A 385 10.09 5.75 8.50
C GLY A 385 10.17 7.21 8.95
N VAL A 386 10.75 8.04 8.12
CA VAL A 386 10.92 9.48 8.37
C VAL A 386 10.35 10.32 7.23
N ALA A 387 9.64 11.39 7.60
CA ALA A 387 9.11 12.36 6.66
C ALA A 387 10.01 13.61 6.64
N VAL A 388 10.51 13.96 5.46
CA VAL A 388 11.48 15.04 5.26
C VAL A 388 11.03 15.98 4.14
N ILE A 389 11.41 17.26 4.26
CA ILE A 389 11.22 18.29 3.23
C ILE A 389 12.61 18.75 2.75
N SER A 390 13.22 19.68 3.49
CA SER A 390 14.46 20.36 3.10
C SER A 390 15.66 19.42 2.97
N ALA A 391 15.70 18.35 3.75
CA ALA A 391 16.80 17.38 3.71
C ALA A 391 16.96 16.69 2.34
N ILE A 392 15.90 16.66 1.53
CA ILE A 392 15.95 16.18 0.14
C ILE A 392 15.80 17.35 -0.84
N ALA A 393 14.82 18.25 -0.64
CA ALA A 393 14.54 19.34 -1.57
C ALA A 393 15.72 20.33 -1.76
N HIS A 394 16.53 20.53 -0.72
CA HIS A 394 17.68 21.45 -0.74
C HIS A 394 19.04 20.73 -0.81
N ALA A 395 19.05 19.41 -0.99
CA ALA A 395 20.29 18.66 -1.16
C ALA A 395 20.93 18.98 -2.52
N ASP A 396 22.25 18.95 -2.58
CA ASP A 396 23.01 19.08 -3.83
C ASP A 396 22.64 17.96 -4.82
N SER A 397 22.37 16.77 -4.30
CA SER A 397 21.88 15.59 -5.04
C SER A 397 20.67 14.98 -4.31
N PRO A 398 19.43 15.28 -4.74
CA PRO A 398 18.22 14.67 -4.18
C PRO A 398 18.22 13.14 -4.27
N TYR A 399 18.84 12.59 -5.32
CA TYR A 399 19.03 11.15 -5.49
C TYR A 399 19.86 10.54 -4.36
N GLU A 400 21.06 11.10 -4.11
CA GLU A 400 21.96 10.60 -3.07
C GLU A 400 21.36 10.78 -1.68
N ALA A 401 20.76 11.93 -1.40
CA ALA A 401 20.09 12.18 -0.12
C ALA A 401 18.97 11.15 0.16
N ALA A 402 18.12 10.86 -0.83
CA ALA A 402 17.09 9.85 -0.71
C ALA A 402 17.68 8.44 -0.50
N GLN A 403 18.76 8.10 -1.21
CA GLN A 403 19.47 6.82 -1.08
C GLN A 403 20.09 6.65 0.30
N GLU A 404 20.68 7.70 0.86
CA GLU A 404 21.27 7.68 2.21
C GLU A 404 20.18 7.48 3.28
N PHE A 405 19.03 8.17 3.18
CA PHE A 405 17.88 7.90 4.06
C PHE A 405 17.40 6.45 3.95
N LYS A 406 17.30 5.93 2.72
CA LYS A 406 16.88 4.53 2.50
C LYS A 406 17.87 3.55 3.13
N HIS A 407 19.17 3.74 2.94
CA HIS A 407 20.20 2.90 3.58
C HIS A 407 20.15 2.99 5.11
N LEU A 408 19.88 4.18 5.67
CA LEU A 408 19.75 4.36 7.11
C LEU A 408 18.57 3.55 7.66
N VAL A 409 17.42 3.60 7.00
CA VAL A 409 16.22 2.83 7.39
C VAL A 409 16.50 1.32 7.30
N ASP A 410 17.06 0.86 6.19
CA ASP A 410 17.40 -0.56 5.96
C ASP A 410 18.41 -1.08 6.98
N GLY A 411 19.32 -0.24 7.47
CA GLY A 411 20.32 -0.61 8.47
C GLY A 411 19.81 -0.67 9.91
N ILE A 412 18.57 -0.25 10.17
CA ILE A 412 17.94 -0.25 11.50
C ILE A 412 16.91 -1.37 11.63
N LYS A 413 16.26 -1.74 10.52
CA LYS A 413 15.35 -2.90 10.42
C LYS A 413 16.13 -4.20 10.36
#